data_f24ada10dea95d584420b4b8fcf9d64c
#
_entry.id   f24ada10dea95d584420b4b8fcf9d64c
#
_cell.length_a   1.000
_cell.length_b   1.000
_cell.length_c   1.000
_cell.angle_alpha   90.00
_cell.angle_beta   90.00
_cell.angle_gamma   90.00
#
_symmetry.space_group_name_H-M   'P 1'
#
loop_
_entity.id
_entity.type
_entity.pdbx_description
1 polymer ?
#
loop_
_entity_poly.entity_id
_entity_poly.type
_entity_poly.pdbx_seq_one_letter_code
_entity_poly.pdbx_strand_id
1 'polypeptide(L)'
;NVDNVTASGFNVVVAKNVGNGVTTVGQMDIAVKELGQSAASTFQISASDSMDELVSNINNETGGVVKASINSDGKLVLSNDTGAAIQIDDNSATAGGYDGGSGFENEDDIVYGGFIKLDSDDGNPVRIERGNLHASTPGSAADLAGLGFRETTAETDDDAYTVTGIALTDTSTGWGQSDIKVNGVAIYDADIATTSFQGRLDALNNFSKETGVVASAWFEKSYDFSSTSFTAKDFVRINGTQTSVGASIGVLVKNISDDIVGLTATRKGDNII
;
A
#
# COMPACT_ATOMS: atom_id res chain seq x y z
N ASN A 1 12.52 22.46 -3.06
CA ASN A 1 11.90 21.88 -4.26
C ASN A 1 12.68 20.63 -4.64
N VAL A 2 11.98 19.59 -4.99
CA VAL A 2 12.52 18.43 -5.70
C VAL A 2 12.28 18.72 -7.17
N ASP A 3 13.34 18.69 -7.98
CA ASP A 3 13.20 18.94 -9.40
C ASP A 3 12.44 17.78 -10.07
N ASN A 4 11.58 18.11 -11.03
CA ASN A 4 10.78 17.17 -11.83
C ASN A 4 9.75 16.32 -11.04
N VAL A 5 9.38 16.74 -9.84
CA VAL A 5 8.31 16.09 -9.06
C VAL A 5 7.31 17.14 -8.58
N THR A 6 6.06 16.96 -8.96
CA THR A 6 4.93 17.78 -8.49
C THR A 6 4.18 17.04 -7.40
N ALA A 7 3.95 17.71 -6.26
CA ALA A 7 3.16 17.18 -5.16
C ALA A 7 1.75 17.80 -5.17
N SER A 8 0.75 16.95 -5.03
CA SER A 8 -0.65 17.35 -4.87
C SER A 8 -1.29 16.61 -3.70
N GLY A 9 -2.40 17.11 -3.18
CA GLY A 9 -3.18 16.44 -2.15
C GLY A 9 -4.52 15.99 -2.73
N PHE A 10 -5.04 14.89 -2.20
CA PHE A 10 -6.40 14.44 -2.44
C PHE A 10 -6.94 13.73 -1.22
N ASN A 11 -8.26 13.64 -1.09
CA ASN A 11 -8.90 12.81 -0.09
C ASN A 11 -10.04 12.02 -0.73
N VAL A 12 -10.14 10.74 -0.40
CA VAL A 12 -11.24 9.87 -0.84
C VAL A 12 -11.63 8.98 0.32
N VAL A 13 -12.88 9.07 0.72
CA VAL A 13 -13.45 8.30 1.82
C VAL A 13 -14.66 7.53 1.29
N VAL A 14 -14.69 6.24 1.55
CA VAL A 14 -15.80 5.36 1.15
C VAL A 14 -16.56 4.91 2.39
N ALA A 15 -17.87 5.05 2.38
CA ALA A 15 -18.72 4.58 3.45
C ALA A 15 -18.55 3.07 3.68
N LYS A 16 -18.67 2.65 4.93
CA LYS A 16 -18.53 1.24 5.32
C LYS A 16 -19.65 0.38 4.74
N ASN A 17 -20.87 0.91 4.76
CA ASN A 17 -22.07 0.23 4.31
C ASN A 17 -22.81 1.00 3.22
N VAL A 18 -23.80 0.36 2.63
CA VAL A 18 -24.76 1.02 1.74
C VAL A 18 -25.72 1.83 2.61
N GLY A 19 -25.81 3.13 2.36
CA GLY A 19 -26.77 4.00 3.03
C GLY A 19 -28.16 3.91 2.42
N ASN A 20 -29.11 4.62 3.05
CA ASN A 20 -30.50 4.74 2.56
C ASN A 20 -31.01 6.20 2.56
N GLY A 21 -30.15 7.15 2.91
CA GLY A 21 -30.46 8.56 3.06
C GLY A 21 -30.53 9.00 4.53
N VAL A 22 -30.35 10.29 4.78
CA VAL A 22 -30.39 10.93 6.08
C VAL A 22 -31.75 11.63 6.25
N THR A 23 -32.70 10.95 6.89
CA THR A 23 -34.11 11.36 6.86
C THR A 23 -34.47 12.56 7.76
N THR A 24 -33.55 13.00 8.60
CA THR A 24 -33.79 14.13 9.53
C THR A 24 -32.72 15.20 9.38
N VAL A 25 -33.14 16.45 9.25
CA VAL A 25 -32.25 17.62 9.16
C VAL A 25 -31.39 17.72 10.44
N GLY A 26 -30.11 18.01 10.27
CA GLY A 26 -29.17 18.19 11.39
C GLY A 26 -28.67 16.91 12.02
N GLN A 27 -28.85 15.76 11.35
CA GLN A 27 -28.28 14.49 11.76
C GLN A 27 -27.00 14.15 11.02
N MET A 28 -26.64 14.89 9.96
CA MET A 28 -25.37 14.72 9.27
C MET A 28 -24.70 16.08 9.04
N ASP A 29 -23.51 16.20 9.58
CA ASP A 29 -22.63 17.34 9.35
C ASP A 29 -21.32 16.84 8.67
N ILE A 30 -20.83 17.63 7.72
CA ILE A 30 -19.53 17.40 7.11
C ILE A 30 -18.67 18.62 7.42
N ALA A 31 -17.51 18.41 8.04
CA ALA A 31 -16.56 19.47 8.30
C ALA A 31 -15.28 19.24 7.51
N VAL A 32 -14.75 20.30 6.90
CA VAL A 32 -13.52 20.28 6.12
C VAL A 32 -12.58 21.35 6.64
N LYS A 33 -11.37 20.95 6.94
CA LYS A 33 -10.32 21.89 7.33
C LYS A 33 -9.29 22.01 6.21
N GLU A 34 -9.41 23.04 5.43
CA GLU A 34 -8.46 23.32 4.35
C GLU A 34 -7.12 23.81 4.89
N LEU A 35 -6.06 23.64 4.09
CA LEU A 35 -4.71 24.06 4.44
C LEU A 35 -4.67 25.59 4.71
N GLY A 36 -4.12 25.96 5.86
CA GLY A 36 -3.99 27.36 6.29
C GLY A 36 -5.19 27.91 7.05
N GLN A 37 -6.28 27.18 7.18
CA GLN A 37 -7.42 27.58 8.01
C GLN A 37 -7.16 27.25 9.49
N SER A 38 -7.60 28.14 10.38
CA SER A 38 -7.54 27.91 11.85
C SER A 38 -8.65 27.01 12.35
N ALA A 39 -9.83 27.02 11.67
CA ALA A 39 -10.99 26.22 12.00
C ALA A 39 -11.51 25.50 10.75
N ALA A 40 -12.21 24.39 10.95
CA ALA A 40 -12.92 23.70 9.88
C ALA A 40 -14.17 24.49 9.47
N SER A 41 -14.55 24.37 8.22
CA SER A 41 -15.84 24.79 7.70
C SER A 41 -16.81 23.63 7.85
N THR A 42 -17.89 23.81 8.60
CA THR A 42 -18.90 22.77 8.85
C THR A 42 -20.12 23.04 7.97
N PHE A 43 -20.58 22.01 7.30
CA PHE A 43 -21.75 22.00 6.43
C PHE A 43 -22.79 21.04 7.01
N GLN A 44 -23.93 21.57 7.39
CA GLN A 44 -25.07 20.77 7.81
C GLN A 44 -25.82 20.27 6.58
N ILE A 45 -25.97 18.96 6.47
CA ILE A 45 -26.56 18.33 5.30
C ILE A 45 -28.08 18.19 5.50
N SER A 46 -28.82 18.62 4.49
CA SER A 46 -30.29 18.53 4.47
C SER A 46 -30.75 17.09 4.46
N ALA A 47 -31.95 16.86 5.00
CA ALA A 47 -32.58 15.54 4.95
C ALA A 47 -32.72 15.03 3.52
N SER A 48 -32.62 13.71 3.36
CA SER A 48 -32.74 13.01 2.08
C SER A 48 -33.49 11.70 2.23
N ASP A 49 -34.37 11.38 1.31
CA ASP A 49 -35.16 10.15 1.28
C ASP A 49 -34.47 9.04 0.45
N SER A 50 -33.31 9.35 -0.14
CA SER A 50 -32.53 8.43 -0.96
C SER A 50 -31.05 8.83 -0.97
N MET A 51 -30.20 7.90 -1.39
CA MET A 51 -28.77 8.14 -1.55
C MET A 51 -28.46 9.14 -2.69
N ASP A 52 -29.25 9.14 -3.77
CA ASP A 52 -29.07 10.09 -4.89
C ASP A 52 -29.39 11.54 -4.43
N GLU A 53 -30.40 11.70 -3.62
CA GLU A 53 -30.74 12.99 -3.01
C GLU A 53 -29.66 13.42 -2.00
N LEU A 54 -29.16 12.50 -1.17
CA LEU A 54 -28.07 12.77 -0.25
C LEU A 54 -26.81 13.26 -1.00
N VAL A 55 -26.42 12.58 -2.08
CA VAL A 55 -25.32 13.01 -2.95
C VAL A 55 -25.53 14.41 -3.50
N SER A 56 -26.76 14.70 -3.95
CA SER A 56 -27.10 16.02 -4.48
C SER A 56 -27.02 17.10 -3.41
N ASN A 57 -27.53 16.83 -2.20
CA ASN A 57 -27.49 17.75 -1.07
C ASN A 57 -26.03 18.03 -0.65
N ILE A 58 -25.20 16.99 -0.50
CA ILE A 58 -23.80 17.17 -0.14
C ILE A 58 -23.07 18.03 -1.19
N ASN A 59 -23.21 17.73 -2.48
CA ASN A 59 -22.54 18.48 -3.53
C ASN A 59 -22.97 19.96 -3.57
N ASN A 60 -24.25 20.24 -3.31
CA ASN A 60 -24.79 21.60 -3.33
C ASN A 60 -24.39 22.38 -2.07
N GLU A 61 -24.54 21.77 -0.90
CA GLU A 61 -24.38 22.47 0.39
C GLU A 61 -22.91 22.69 0.74
N THR A 62 -22.03 21.77 0.34
CA THR A 62 -20.57 21.97 0.48
C THR A 62 -20.00 22.91 -0.59
N GLY A 63 -20.79 23.29 -1.60
CA GLY A 63 -20.32 24.14 -2.70
C GLY A 63 -19.20 23.51 -3.53
N GLY A 64 -19.08 22.18 -3.51
CA GLY A 64 -18.05 21.42 -4.21
C GLY A 64 -16.71 21.30 -3.48
N VAL A 65 -16.62 21.81 -2.25
CA VAL A 65 -15.44 21.57 -1.37
C VAL A 65 -15.31 20.07 -1.06
N VAL A 66 -16.43 19.38 -0.94
CA VAL A 66 -16.52 17.92 -0.93
C VAL A 66 -17.38 17.48 -2.10
N LYS A 67 -16.86 16.53 -2.88
CA LYS A 67 -17.60 15.88 -3.98
C LYS A 67 -18.14 14.55 -3.45
N ALA A 68 -19.45 14.38 -3.58
CA ALA A 68 -20.14 13.13 -3.23
C ALA A 68 -20.51 12.34 -4.49
N SER A 69 -20.42 11.03 -4.42
CA SER A 69 -20.87 10.09 -5.46
C SER A 69 -21.22 8.74 -4.84
N ILE A 70 -21.85 7.87 -5.62
CA ILE A 70 -22.11 6.47 -5.24
C ILE A 70 -21.24 5.57 -6.11
N ASN A 71 -20.51 4.63 -5.48
CA ASN A 71 -19.69 3.67 -6.20
C ASN A 71 -20.51 2.48 -6.73
N SER A 72 -19.85 1.55 -7.43
CA SER A 72 -20.48 0.34 -7.98
C SER A 72 -21.11 -0.58 -6.93
N ASP A 73 -20.66 -0.47 -5.68
CA ASP A 73 -21.19 -1.26 -4.54
C ASP A 73 -22.39 -0.57 -3.86
N GLY A 74 -22.83 0.58 -4.36
CA GLY A 74 -23.92 1.37 -3.79
C GLY A 74 -23.54 2.20 -2.56
N LYS A 75 -22.25 2.36 -2.28
CA LYS A 75 -21.75 3.07 -1.10
C LYS A 75 -21.44 4.53 -1.43
N LEU A 76 -21.69 5.41 -0.46
CA LEU A 76 -21.31 6.81 -0.54
C LEU A 76 -19.79 6.97 -0.58
N VAL A 77 -19.31 7.77 -1.51
CA VAL A 77 -17.92 8.18 -1.64
C VAL A 77 -17.84 9.69 -1.50
N LEU A 78 -17.04 10.16 -0.58
CA LEU A 78 -16.73 11.57 -0.42
C LEU A 78 -15.28 11.81 -0.83
N SER A 79 -15.02 12.89 -1.55
CA SER A 79 -13.68 13.24 -2.02
C SER A 79 -13.43 14.73 -2.09
N ASN A 80 -12.17 15.13 -2.04
CA ASN A 80 -11.71 16.47 -2.42
C ASN A 80 -10.35 16.39 -3.12
N ASP A 81 -10.03 17.44 -3.87
CA ASP A 81 -8.80 17.54 -4.67
C ASP A 81 -7.71 18.34 -3.93
N THR A 82 -7.90 18.69 -2.67
CA THR A 82 -6.97 19.50 -1.87
C THR A 82 -6.20 18.69 -0.85
N GLY A 83 -6.64 17.44 -0.58
CA GLY A 83 -6.11 16.62 0.52
C GLY A 83 -6.57 17.10 1.91
N ALA A 84 -7.50 18.04 1.98
CA ALA A 84 -8.06 18.48 3.25
C ALA A 84 -8.75 17.30 3.96
N ALA A 85 -8.58 17.24 5.28
CA ALA A 85 -9.27 16.24 6.08
C ALA A 85 -10.79 16.45 6.01
N ILE A 86 -11.53 15.36 5.84
CA ILE A 86 -12.99 15.33 5.86
C ILE A 86 -13.40 14.73 7.20
N GLN A 87 -14.11 15.48 8.00
CA GLN A 87 -14.73 15.02 9.23
C GLN A 87 -16.21 14.77 8.96
N ILE A 88 -16.71 13.64 9.42
CA ILE A 88 -18.09 13.22 9.24
C ILE A 88 -18.70 12.98 10.62
N ASP A 89 -19.80 13.64 10.84
CA ASP A 89 -20.67 13.43 11.98
C ASP A 89 -22.03 12.97 11.43
N ASP A 90 -22.31 11.67 11.53
CA ASP A 90 -23.58 11.09 11.07
C ASP A 90 -24.30 10.42 12.26
N ASN A 91 -25.17 11.21 12.89
CA ASN A 91 -26.02 10.77 13.98
C ASN A 91 -27.38 10.21 13.53
N SER A 92 -27.53 9.95 12.22
CA SER A 92 -28.76 9.39 11.65
C SER A 92 -28.83 7.88 11.90
N ALA A 93 -29.29 7.47 13.09
CA ALA A 93 -29.45 6.07 13.40
C ALA A 93 -30.48 5.39 12.49
N THR A 94 -30.04 4.40 11.72
CA THR A 94 -30.96 3.43 11.10
C THR A 94 -31.60 2.55 12.17
N ALA A 95 -32.82 2.10 11.94
CA ALA A 95 -33.52 1.17 12.83
C ALA A 95 -32.75 -0.16 12.93
N GLY A 96 -31.82 -0.24 13.89
CA GLY A 96 -30.90 -1.37 14.05
C GLY A 96 -29.54 -0.99 14.68
N GLY A 97 -29.21 0.29 14.74
CA GLY A 97 -28.25 0.84 15.70
C GLY A 97 -26.77 0.79 15.34
N TYR A 98 -26.38 0.55 14.09
CA TYR A 98 -24.95 0.40 13.79
C TYR A 98 -24.38 1.32 12.70
N ASP A 99 -25.22 1.91 11.83
CA ASP A 99 -24.73 2.73 10.74
C ASP A 99 -25.65 3.93 10.53
N GLY A 100 -25.06 5.10 10.27
CA GLY A 100 -25.79 6.28 9.85
C GLY A 100 -26.48 6.08 8.51
N GLY A 101 -27.51 6.88 8.21
CA GLY A 101 -28.25 6.82 6.95
C GLY A 101 -27.38 7.06 5.72
N SER A 102 -26.21 7.68 5.88
CA SER A 102 -25.19 7.85 4.85
C SER A 102 -24.39 6.57 4.54
N GLY A 103 -24.44 5.58 5.45
CA GLY A 103 -23.60 4.37 5.41
C GLY A 103 -22.24 4.52 6.08
N PHE A 104 -21.90 5.70 6.59
CA PHE A 104 -20.79 5.91 7.53
C PHE A 104 -21.13 5.40 8.91
N GLU A 105 -20.12 5.17 9.73
CA GLU A 105 -20.36 4.75 11.14
C GLU A 105 -21.08 5.87 11.91
N ASN A 106 -22.03 5.47 12.74
CA ASN A 106 -22.74 6.37 13.66
C ASN A 106 -21.83 6.67 14.86
N GLU A 107 -20.76 7.40 14.62
CA GLU A 107 -19.86 7.91 15.64
C GLU A 107 -19.64 9.40 15.42
N ASP A 108 -19.57 10.16 16.52
CA ASP A 108 -19.33 11.58 16.48
C ASP A 108 -17.90 11.86 16.01
N ASP A 109 -17.74 12.79 15.08
CA ASP A 109 -16.47 13.44 14.74
C ASP A 109 -15.36 12.53 14.16
N ILE A 110 -15.69 11.55 13.33
CA ILE A 110 -14.65 10.75 12.64
C ILE A 110 -13.93 11.60 11.60
N VAL A 111 -12.62 11.73 11.77
CA VAL A 111 -11.77 12.50 10.87
C VAL A 111 -11.01 11.58 9.91
N TYR A 112 -11.22 11.77 8.63
CA TYR A 112 -10.51 11.07 7.56
C TYR A 112 -9.43 11.99 6.97
N GLY A 113 -8.17 11.62 7.19
CA GLY A 113 -7.02 12.37 6.65
C GLY A 113 -6.88 12.21 5.13
N GLY A 114 -6.31 13.23 4.49
CA GLY A 114 -5.98 13.18 3.07
C GLY A 114 -4.69 12.44 2.76
N PHE A 115 -4.44 12.28 1.47
CA PHE A 115 -3.28 11.62 0.90
C PHE A 115 -2.44 12.61 0.10
N ILE A 116 -1.14 12.38 0.06
CA ILE A 116 -0.22 13.12 -0.82
C ILE A 116 0.02 12.24 -2.05
N LYS A 117 -0.12 12.84 -3.23
CA LYS A 117 0.24 12.27 -4.52
C LYS A 117 1.49 12.97 -5.04
N LEU A 118 2.44 12.20 -5.51
CA LEU A 118 3.63 12.69 -6.20
C LEU A 118 3.57 12.27 -7.66
N ASP A 119 3.65 13.22 -8.56
CA ASP A 119 3.68 13.00 -9.99
C ASP A 119 5.06 13.36 -10.54
N SER A 120 5.61 12.49 -11.39
CA SER A 120 6.84 12.77 -12.12
C SER A 120 6.55 13.64 -13.34
N ASP A 121 7.27 14.75 -13.48
CA ASP A 121 7.09 15.68 -14.60
C ASP A 121 7.94 15.29 -15.83
N ASP A 122 8.91 14.37 -15.64
CA ASP A 122 9.84 13.91 -16.69
C ASP A 122 9.66 12.43 -17.07
N GLY A 123 8.67 11.76 -16.46
CA GLY A 123 8.36 10.34 -16.73
C GLY A 123 9.32 9.35 -16.05
N ASN A 124 10.27 9.83 -15.26
CA ASN A 124 11.11 8.96 -14.44
C ASN A 124 10.36 8.50 -13.16
N PRO A 125 10.67 7.33 -12.61
CA PRO A 125 10.07 6.85 -11.36
C PRO A 125 10.35 7.81 -10.19
N VAL A 126 9.32 8.11 -9.41
CA VAL A 126 9.48 8.88 -8.16
C VAL A 126 10.06 7.95 -7.10
N ARG A 127 11.24 8.28 -6.59
CA ARG A 127 11.91 7.54 -5.52
C ARG A 127 11.78 8.28 -4.19
N ILE A 128 11.40 7.54 -3.15
CA ILE A 128 11.28 8.05 -1.79
C ILE A 128 12.24 7.25 -0.91
N GLU A 129 13.20 7.92 -0.32
CA GLU A 129 14.24 7.33 0.50
C GLU A 129 14.32 8.04 1.85
N ARG A 130 14.79 7.31 2.86
CA ARG A 130 15.12 7.93 4.16
C ARG A 130 16.29 8.87 4.00
N GLY A 131 16.14 10.09 4.48
CA GLY A 131 17.24 11.08 4.46
C GLY A 131 18.43 10.60 5.30
N ASN A 132 19.65 10.88 4.84
CA ASN A 132 20.91 10.57 5.53
C ASN A 132 21.80 11.80 5.73
N LEU A 133 21.25 13.00 5.59
CA LEU A 133 21.98 14.28 5.69
C LEU A 133 22.66 14.49 7.05
N HIS A 134 22.18 13.84 8.10
CA HIS A 134 22.80 13.87 9.42
C HIS A 134 23.27 12.47 9.81
N ALA A 135 24.57 12.22 9.73
CA ALA A 135 25.17 10.92 10.05
C ALA A 135 24.86 10.41 11.47
N SER A 136 24.49 11.31 12.40
CA SER A 136 24.13 10.96 13.77
C SER A 136 22.66 10.65 14.00
N THR A 137 21.78 11.09 13.09
CA THR A 137 20.33 10.84 13.15
C THR A 137 19.76 10.67 11.73
N PRO A 138 19.99 9.52 11.10
CA PRO A 138 19.37 9.24 9.80
C PRO A 138 17.85 9.19 9.95
N GLY A 139 17.14 9.54 8.88
CA GLY A 139 15.69 9.41 8.81
C GLY A 139 15.25 7.99 9.09
N SER A 140 14.07 7.84 9.68
CA SER A 140 13.46 6.57 10.02
C SER A 140 12.27 6.24 9.10
N ALA A 141 11.85 4.98 9.08
CA ALA A 141 10.61 4.60 8.41
C ALA A 141 9.38 5.31 9.00
N ALA A 142 9.42 5.68 10.28
CA ALA A 142 8.36 6.44 10.94
C ALA A 142 8.25 7.88 10.41
N ASP A 143 9.36 8.49 10.00
CA ASP A 143 9.34 9.83 9.42
C ASP A 143 8.65 9.82 8.04
N LEU A 144 8.90 8.79 7.23
CA LEU A 144 8.22 8.61 5.95
C LEU A 144 6.73 8.28 6.15
N ALA A 145 6.42 7.40 7.11
CA ALA A 145 5.04 7.07 7.45
C ALA A 145 4.26 8.29 7.97
N GLY A 146 4.93 9.20 8.70
CA GLY A 146 4.35 10.48 9.13
C GLY A 146 3.96 11.41 7.97
N LEU A 147 4.57 11.22 6.79
CA LEU A 147 4.21 11.89 5.54
C LEU A 147 3.22 11.07 4.69
N GLY A 148 2.81 9.90 5.15
CA GLY A 148 1.95 8.99 4.39
C GLY A 148 2.68 8.16 3.33
N PHE A 149 4.02 8.16 3.30
CA PHE A 149 4.82 7.43 2.34
C PHE A 149 5.48 6.19 2.93
N ARG A 150 5.91 5.31 2.04
CA ARG A 150 6.83 4.21 2.31
C ARG A 150 8.10 4.43 1.52
N GLU A 151 9.20 3.88 2.01
CA GLU A 151 10.46 3.90 1.29
C GLU A 151 10.33 3.06 0.01
N THR A 152 10.72 3.63 -1.13
CA THR A 152 10.93 2.87 -2.34
C THR A 152 12.29 2.20 -2.21
N THR A 153 12.34 0.87 -2.23
CA THR A 153 13.59 0.13 -2.07
C THR A 153 14.51 0.42 -3.26
N ALA A 154 15.69 0.96 -2.95
CA ALA A 154 16.66 1.41 -3.96
C ALA A 154 17.39 0.26 -4.70
N GLU A 155 17.08 -0.99 -4.39
CA GLU A 155 17.81 -2.16 -4.91
C GLU A 155 17.16 -2.83 -6.11
N THR A 156 15.99 -2.37 -6.51
CA THR A 156 15.30 -2.87 -7.70
C THR A 156 15.14 -1.72 -8.69
N ASP A 157 15.40 -1.98 -9.94
CA ASP A 157 14.98 -1.12 -11.07
C ASP A 157 13.44 -1.18 -11.19
N ASP A 158 12.75 -0.81 -10.09
CA ASP A 158 11.30 -0.72 -10.07
C ASP A 158 10.90 0.38 -11.05
N ASP A 159 10.37 -0.02 -12.16
CA ASP A 159 9.71 0.88 -13.08
C ASP A 159 8.32 1.27 -12.52
N ALA A 160 7.62 2.18 -13.18
CA ALA A 160 6.30 2.64 -12.76
C ALA A 160 5.24 1.51 -12.68
N TYR A 161 5.57 0.31 -13.11
CA TYR A 161 4.68 -0.86 -13.23
C TYR A 161 5.06 -2.02 -12.31
N THR A 162 6.13 -1.87 -11.52
CA THR A 162 6.61 -2.92 -10.62
C THR A 162 6.59 -2.45 -9.17
N VAL A 163 6.11 -3.28 -8.26
CA VAL A 163 6.16 -3.04 -6.81
C VAL A 163 6.94 -4.15 -6.15
N THR A 164 8.03 -3.80 -5.49
CA THR A 164 8.81 -4.76 -4.70
C THR A 164 8.34 -4.78 -3.25
N GLY A 165 8.01 -5.97 -2.77
CA GLY A 165 7.62 -6.20 -1.39
C GLY A 165 8.83 -6.25 -0.44
N ILE A 166 8.55 -6.14 0.85
CA ILE A 166 9.55 -6.41 1.90
C ILE A 166 9.70 -7.91 2.14
N ALA A 167 10.84 -8.31 2.73
CA ALA A 167 11.07 -9.70 3.09
C ALA A 167 9.96 -10.24 4.01
N LEU A 168 9.36 -11.36 3.62
CA LEU A 168 8.37 -12.06 4.42
C LEU A 168 9.07 -12.87 5.52
N THR A 169 8.85 -12.49 6.77
CA THR A 169 9.44 -13.18 7.94
C THR A 169 8.50 -14.19 8.57
N ASP A 170 7.19 -14.06 8.34
CA ASP A 170 6.16 -14.96 8.86
C ASP A 170 5.05 -15.18 7.84
N THR A 171 4.72 -16.44 7.60
CA THR A 171 3.61 -16.86 6.73
C THR A 171 2.59 -17.73 7.47
N SER A 172 2.70 -17.87 8.78
CA SER A 172 1.84 -18.77 9.58
C SER A 172 0.36 -18.41 9.53
N THR A 173 0.04 -17.13 9.30
CA THR A 173 -1.33 -16.64 9.17
C THR A 173 -1.67 -16.44 7.69
N GLY A 174 -2.67 -17.17 7.18
CA GLY A 174 -3.25 -16.93 5.86
C GLY A 174 -4.14 -15.69 5.84
N TRP A 175 -4.50 -15.21 4.64
CA TRP A 175 -5.49 -14.14 4.51
C TRP A 175 -6.86 -14.67 4.09
N GLY A 176 -7.91 -13.92 4.44
CA GLY A 176 -9.30 -14.16 4.08
C GLY A 176 -9.77 -13.35 2.88
N GLN A 177 -11.05 -13.48 2.56
CA GLN A 177 -11.68 -12.94 1.36
C GLN A 177 -11.57 -11.41 1.18
N SER A 178 -11.45 -10.66 2.28
CA SER A 178 -11.46 -9.19 2.25
C SER A 178 -10.11 -8.56 2.60
N ASP A 179 -9.08 -9.38 2.84
CA ASP A 179 -7.84 -8.87 3.43
C ASP A 179 -6.92 -8.22 2.40
N ILE A 180 -6.95 -8.66 1.14
CA ILE A 180 -6.05 -8.17 0.10
C ILE A 180 -6.83 -7.85 -1.17
N LYS A 181 -6.57 -6.67 -1.73
CA LYS A 181 -6.99 -6.27 -3.07
C LYS A 181 -5.79 -5.79 -3.88
N VAL A 182 -5.74 -6.19 -5.14
CA VAL A 182 -4.78 -5.70 -6.12
C VAL A 182 -5.56 -5.11 -7.29
N ASN A 183 -5.31 -3.86 -7.62
CA ASN A 183 -6.05 -3.12 -8.66
C ASN A 183 -7.58 -3.21 -8.49
N GLY A 184 -8.06 -3.20 -7.23
CA GLY A 184 -9.49 -3.30 -6.91
C GLY A 184 -10.06 -4.72 -6.85
N VAL A 185 -9.33 -5.72 -7.34
CA VAL A 185 -9.74 -7.13 -7.34
C VAL A 185 -9.34 -7.79 -6.02
N ALA A 186 -10.28 -8.44 -5.34
CA ALA A 186 -10.00 -9.21 -4.12
C ALA A 186 -9.20 -10.47 -4.47
N ILE A 187 -8.09 -10.67 -3.76
CA ILE A 187 -7.20 -11.81 -3.95
C ILE A 187 -7.54 -12.88 -2.91
N TYR A 188 -8.46 -13.74 -3.23
CA TYR A 188 -8.86 -14.84 -2.37
C TYR A 188 -9.37 -16.04 -3.17
N ASP A 189 -8.76 -17.19 -2.94
CA ASP A 189 -9.22 -18.49 -3.41
C ASP A 189 -9.19 -19.46 -2.23
N ALA A 190 -10.32 -20.08 -1.93
CA ALA A 190 -10.45 -20.99 -0.79
C ALA A 190 -9.63 -22.29 -0.95
N ASP A 191 -9.31 -22.65 -2.20
CA ASP A 191 -8.53 -23.84 -2.53
C ASP A 191 -7.01 -23.60 -2.45
N ILE A 192 -6.58 -22.34 -2.32
CA ILE A 192 -5.16 -21.96 -2.22
C ILE A 192 -4.81 -21.57 -0.78
N ALA A 193 -4.00 -22.40 -0.13
CA ALA A 193 -3.53 -22.11 1.23
C ALA A 193 -2.46 -21.01 1.24
N THR A 194 -2.80 -19.83 1.77
CA THR A 194 -1.89 -18.66 1.85
C THR A 194 -0.99 -18.64 3.11
N THR A 195 -0.93 -19.75 3.82
CA THR A 195 -0.05 -19.96 5.00
C THR A 195 1.38 -20.36 4.64
N SER A 196 1.76 -20.29 3.37
CA SER A 196 3.12 -20.49 2.88
C SER A 196 3.50 -19.40 1.88
N PHE A 197 4.79 -19.18 1.68
CA PHE A 197 5.29 -18.23 0.70
C PHE A 197 4.82 -18.58 -0.72
N GLN A 198 4.94 -19.85 -1.12
CA GLN A 198 4.50 -20.33 -2.42
C GLN A 198 2.99 -20.16 -2.60
N GLY A 199 2.19 -20.53 -1.58
CA GLY A 199 0.74 -20.38 -1.65
C GLY A 199 0.29 -18.91 -1.80
N ARG A 200 1.01 -17.97 -1.20
CA ARG A 200 0.77 -16.52 -1.41
C ARG A 200 1.07 -16.08 -2.85
N LEU A 201 2.17 -16.58 -3.41
CA LEU A 201 2.54 -16.31 -4.78
C LEU A 201 1.53 -16.91 -5.77
N ASP A 202 1.12 -18.15 -5.52
CA ASP A 202 0.12 -18.84 -6.33
C ASP A 202 -1.24 -18.13 -6.26
N ALA A 203 -1.67 -17.68 -5.06
CA ALA A 203 -2.89 -16.92 -4.90
C ALA A 203 -2.87 -15.60 -5.69
N LEU A 204 -1.77 -14.84 -5.65
CA LEU A 204 -1.63 -13.62 -6.45
C LEU A 204 -1.69 -13.91 -7.96
N ASN A 205 -0.98 -14.92 -8.41
CA ASN A 205 -0.90 -15.28 -9.83
C ASN A 205 -2.18 -15.92 -10.38
N ASN A 206 -3.00 -16.54 -9.53
CA ASN A 206 -4.30 -17.07 -9.92
C ASN A 206 -5.25 -15.96 -10.43
N PHE A 207 -5.06 -14.72 -9.94
CA PHE A 207 -5.84 -13.55 -10.34
C PHE A 207 -5.10 -12.63 -11.33
N SER A 208 -4.02 -13.10 -11.95
CA SER A 208 -3.20 -12.27 -12.85
C SER A 208 -3.96 -11.71 -14.06
N LYS A 209 -4.96 -12.41 -14.56
CA LYS A 209 -5.79 -11.96 -15.68
C LYS A 209 -6.71 -10.80 -15.29
N GLU A 210 -7.28 -10.87 -14.10
CA GLU A 210 -8.22 -9.90 -13.56
C GLU A 210 -7.49 -8.65 -13.05
N THR A 211 -6.34 -8.85 -12.43
CA THR A 211 -5.54 -7.76 -11.85
C THR A 211 -4.62 -7.09 -12.85
N GLY A 212 -4.23 -7.80 -13.92
CA GLY A 212 -3.17 -7.39 -14.83
C GLY A 212 -1.76 -7.48 -14.21
N VAL A 213 -1.61 -8.10 -13.03
CA VAL A 213 -0.35 -8.18 -12.28
C VAL A 213 0.13 -9.62 -12.19
N VAL A 214 1.44 -9.81 -12.42
CA VAL A 214 2.13 -11.09 -12.22
C VAL A 214 3.06 -10.95 -11.02
N ALA A 215 2.91 -11.83 -10.04
CA ALA A 215 3.78 -11.88 -8.87
C ALA A 215 4.95 -12.83 -9.13
N SER A 216 6.14 -12.39 -8.83
CA SER A 216 7.36 -13.19 -8.82
C SER A 216 8.07 -13.05 -7.46
N ALA A 217 8.99 -13.94 -7.18
CA ALA A 217 9.75 -13.91 -5.95
C ALA A 217 11.21 -14.22 -6.20
N TRP A 218 12.06 -13.59 -5.42
CA TRP A 218 13.48 -13.85 -5.40
C TRP A 218 13.97 -13.89 -3.95
N PHE A 219 15.09 -14.52 -3.73
CA PHE A 219 15.72 -14.60 -2.43
C PHE A 219 17.19 -14.23 -2.58
N GLU A 220 17.63 -13.30 -1.74
CA GLU A 220 19.03 -12.90 -1.68
C GLU A 220 19.58 -13.14 -0.29
N LYS A 221 20.78 -13.68 -0.20
CA LYS A 221 21.48 -13.84 1.05
C LYS A 221 22.98 -13.66 0.88
N SER A 222 23.55 -12.79 1.70
CA SER A 222 24.99 -12.58 1.74
C SER A 222 25.63 -13.50 2.77
N TYR A 223 26.75 -14.12 2.38
CA TYR A 223 27.60 -14.93 3.24
C TYR A 223 29.01 -14.36 3.28
N ASP A 224 29.51 -14.10 4.48
CA ASP A 224 30.87 -13.62 4.70
C ASP A 224 31.87 -14.78 4.73
N PHE A 225 32.86 -14.72 3.86
CA PHE A 225 33.95 -15.71 3.75
C PHE A 225 35.32 -15.11 4.10
N SER A 226 35.36 -13.94 4.73
CA SER A 226 36.61 -13.23 5.09
C SER A 226 37.57 -14.07 5.95
N SER A 227 37.02 -14.98 6.77
CA SER A 227 37.79 -15.88 7.64
C SER A 227 37.89 -17.31 7.13
N THR A 228 37.44 -17.58 5.88
CA THR A 228 37.36 -18.95 5.36
C THR A 228 38.58 -19.30 4.52
N SER A 229 39.22 -20.41 4.83
CA SER A 229 40.29 -21.01 4.01
C SER A 229 39.67 -21.94 2.95
N PHE A 230 39.96 -21.69 1.70
CA PHE A 230 39.45 -22.47 0.59
C PHE A 230 40.43 -23.59 0.21
N THR A 231 39.94 -24.83 0.17
CA THR A 231 40.68 -25.98 -0.36
C THR A 231 39.93 -26.59 -1.54
N ALA A 232 40.64 -26.99 -2.58
CA ALA A 232 40.04 -27.55 -3.79
C ALA A 232 39.25 -28.85 -3.59
N LYS A 233 39.38 -29.46 -2.40
CA LYS A 233 38.63 -30.66 -2.02
C LYS A 233 37.36 -30.39 -1.23
N ASP A 234 37.15 -29.15 -0.81
CA ASP A 234 35.96 -28.76 -0.08
C ASP A 234 34.75 -28.58 -1.01
N PHE A 235 33.58 -28.78 -0.46
CA PHE A 235 32.31 -28.57 -1.19
C PHE A 235 31.28 -27.91 -0.31
N VAL A 236 30.34 -27.23 -0.93
CA VAL A 236 29.11 -26.73 -0.32
C VAL A 236 27.90 -27.45 -0.89
N ARG A 237 26.81 -27.53 -0.12
CA ARG A 237 25.51 -28.01 -0.59
C ARG A 237 24.50 -26.91 -0.52
N ILE A 238 23.86 -26.65 -1.65
CA ILE A 238 22.78 -25.66 -1.76
C ILE A 238 21.59 -26.36 -2.42
N ASN A 239 20.43 -26.32 -1.80
CA ASN A 239 19.21 -27.01 -2.25
C ASN A 239 19.44 -28.50 -2.58
N GLY A 240 20.31 -29.16 -1.81
CA GLY A 240 20.65 -30.59 -2.03
C GLY A 240 21.69 -30.85 -3.11
N THR A 241 22.02 -29.89 -3.96
CA THR A 241 23.06 -29.98 -4.99
C THR A 241 24.41 -29.65 -4.39
N GLN A 242 25.43 -30.47 -4.68
CA GLN A 242 26.79 -30.30 -4.21
C GLN A 242 27.62 -29.58 -5.29
N THR A 243 28.33 -28.53 -4.89
CA THR A 243 29.28 -27.84 -5.76
C THR A 243 30.65 -27.73 -5.08
N SER A 244 31.73 -27.75 -5.85
CA SER A 244 33.09 -27.60 -5.35
C SER A 244 33.37 -26.17 -4.91
N VAL A 245 34.03 -26.01 -3.77
CA VAL A 245 34.45 -24.68 -3.28
C VAL A 245 35.60 -24.15 -4.14
N GLY A 246 36.45 -25.01 -4.66
CA GLY A 246 37.63 -24.57 -5.42
C GLY A 246 38.71 -23.95 -4.52
N ALA A 247 39.63 -23.22 -5.12
CA ALA A 247 40.77 -22.65 -4.42
C ALA A 247 40.56 -21.15 -4.03
N SER A 248 39.41 -20.58 -4.32
CA SER A 248 39.11 -19.17 -4.03
C SER A 248 37.63 -18.89 -4.10
N ILE A 249 37.20 -17.75 -3.48
CA ILE A 249 35.83 -17.22 -3.58
C ILE A 249 35.37 -17.09 -5.04
N GLY A 250 36.25 -16.61 -5.94
CA GLY A 250 35.89 -16.44 -7.34
C GLY A 250 35.57 -17.77 -8.04
N VAL A 251 36.25 -18.85 -7.67
CA VAL A 251 35.94 -20.19 -8.20
C VAL A 251 34.62 -20.71 -7.61
N LEU A 252 34.40 -20.50 -6.31
CA LEU A 252 33.14 -20.89 -5.67
C LEU A 252 31.94 -20.18 -6.29
N VAL A 253 32.02 -18.88 -6.50
CA VAL A 253 30.96 -18.07 -7.16
C VAL A 253 30.62 -18.62 -8.54
N LYS A 254 31.66 -18.90 -9.34
CA LYS A 254 31.46 -19.50 -10.66
C LYS A 254 30.80 -20.87 -10.58
N ASN A 255 31.30 -21.75 -9.70
CA ASN A 255 30.77 -23.10 -9.55
C ASN A 255 29.32 -23.10 -9.06
N ILE A 256 28.94 -22.21 -8.13
CA ILE A 256 27.55 -22.07 -7.68
C ILE A 256 26.65 -21.72 -8.86
N SER A 257 27.04 -20.73 -9.66
CA SER A 257 26.23 -20.28 -10.82
C SER A 257 26.16 -21.32 -11.94
N ASP A 258 27.23 -22.13 -12.12
CA ASP A 258 27.28 -23.15 -13.18
C ASP A 258 26.57 -24.46 -12.77
N ASP A 259 26.72 -24.87 -11.52
CA ASP A 259 26.26 -26.19 -11.05
C ASP A 259 24.84 -26.19 -10.52
N ILE A 260 24.33 -25.03 -10.05
CA ILE A 260 23.05 -24.95 -9.35
C ILE A 260 22.03 -24.16 -10.17
N VAL A 261 21.09 -24.89 -10.75
CA VAL A 261 20.04 -24.30 -11.58
C VAL A 261 19.17 -23.34 -10.76
N GLY A 262 18.96 -22.14 -11.30
CA GLY A 262 18.12 -21.13 -10.68
C GLY A 262 18.80 -20.29 -9.61
N LEU A 263 20.12 -20.44 -9.45
CA LEU A 263 20.94 -19.60 -8.58
C LEU A 263 21.98 -18.81 -9.38
N THR A 264 22.13 -17.55 -9.01
CA THR A 264 23.23 -16.70 -9.48
C THR A 264 24.02 -16.28 -8.24
N ALA A 265 25.31 -16.51 -8.23
CA ALA A 265 26.19 -16.03 -7.18
C ALA A 265 27.02 -14.85 -7.69
N THR A 266 27.16 -13.83 -6.85
CA THR A 266 27.96 -12.64 -7.14
C THR A 266 28.96 -12.40 -6.01
N ARG A 267 30.17 -12.00 -6.35
CA ARG A 267 31.16 -11.62 -5.36
C ARG A 267 31.13 -10.13 -5.05
N LYS A 268 31.06 -9.76 -3.76
CA LYS A 268 31.18 -8.40 -3.28
C LYS A 268 32.21 -8.33 -2.14
N GLY A 269 33.47 -8.06 -2.50
CA GLY A 269 34.60 -8.16 -1.55
C GLY A 269 34.86 -9.61 -1.14
N ASP A 270 34.77 -9.88 0.17
CA ASP A 270 34.90 -11.23 0.74
C ASP A 270 33.53 -11.90 0.98
N ASN A 271 32.46 -11.28 0.51
CA ASN A 271 31.11 -11.83 0.56
C ASN A 271 30.71 -12.45 -0.77
N ILE A 272 29.87 -13.49 -0.69
CA ILE A 272 29.08 -14.04 -1.80
C ILE A 272 27.62 -13.66 -1.54
N ILE A 273 27.00 -13.10 -2.55
CA ILE A 273 25.59 -12.73 -2.56
C ILE A 273 24.88 -13.60 -3.58
#